data_c0749d3b2584529886159ba868818300
#
_entry.id   c0749d3b2584529886159ba868818300
#
_cell.length_a   1.000
_cell.length_b   1.000
_cell.length_c   1.000
_cell.angle_alpha   90.00
_cell.angle_beta   90.00
_cell.angle_gamma   90.00
#
_symmetry.space_group_name_H-M   'P 1'
#
loop_
_entity.id
_entity.type
_entity.pdbx_description
1 polymer ?
#
loop_
_entity_poly.entity_id
_entity_poly.type
_entity_poly.pdbx_seq_one_letter_code
_entity_poly.pdbx_strand_id
1 'polypeptide(L)'
;LIIDDDQTIGNLEQEVLEREGYAVLRAYSGTEAQMLLKNVRPNLILLDLMLPGLSGEELLPQLRGIPVIVVSAKAAVQDKVSLLLGGAADYLTKPFDIKELLARVAVRLREHAASPVAAVYTYGDITLDTVSHEVTVGGQAVSLTRTEYAILKLLMQNPGQVLAKSVLLDRIAEDTPDCTENSLKTHIS
;
A
#
# COMPACT_ATOMS: atom_id res chain seq x y z
N LEU A 1 -7.90 7.62 -5.52
CA LEU A 1 -7.88 8.39 -6.79
C LEU A 1 -8.36 7.49 -7.91
N ILE A 2 -9.32 7.96 -8.71
CA ILE A 2 -9.78 7.31 -9.94
C ILE A 2 -9.16 8.08 -11.12
N ILE A 3 -8.52 7.35 -12.05
CA ILE A 3 -7.93 7.90 -13.27
C ILE A 3 -8.59 7.18 -14.45
N ASP A 4 -9.61 7.82 -15.03
CA ASP A 4 -10.44 7.26 -16.09
C ASP A 4 -11.10 8.41 -16.85
N ASP A 5 -11.00 8.43 -18.18
CA ASP A 5 -11.60 9.45 -19.05
C ASP A 5 -13.09 9.17 -19.33
N ASP A 6 -13.55 7.93 -19.14
CA ASP A 6 -14.97 7.58 -19.22
C ASP A 6 -15.72 8.13 -17.98
N GLN A 7 -16.49 9.18 -18.21
CA GLN A 7 -17.27 9.82 -17.15
C GLN A 7 -18.33 8.89 -16.56
N THR A 8 -18.92 8.01 -17.37
CA THR A 8 -19.99 7.11 -16.92
C THR A 8 -19.46 6.07 -15.95
N ILE A 9 -18.37 5.40 -16.32
CA ILE A 9 -17.71 4.40 -15.48
C ILE A 9 -17.14 5.06 -14.23
N GLY A 10 -16.40 6.13 -14.40
CA GLY A 10 -15.79 6.80 -13.27
C GLY A 10 -16.80 7.44 -12.30
N ASN A 11 -17.97 7.91 -12.77
CA ASN A 11 -19.04 8.36 -11.86
C ASN A 11 -19.63 7.19 -11.07
N LEU A 12 -19.82 6.03 -11.72
CA LEU A 12 -20.26 4.83 -11.04
C LEU A 12 -19.26 4.39 -9.96
N GLU A 13 -17.98 4.33 -10.30
CA GLU A 13 -16.91 3.99 -9.36
C GLU A 13 -16.87 4.96 -8.17
N GLN A 14 -16.96 6.27 -8.44
CA GLN A 14 -17.01 7.28 -7.41
C GLN A 14 -18.21 7.10 -6.48
N GLU A 15 -19.41 6.98 -7.05
CA GLU A 15 -20.65 6.85 -6.27
C GLU A 15 -20.59 5.63 -5.32
N VAL A 16 -20.14 4.48 -5.81
CA VAL A 16 -20.12 3.26 -4.99
C VAL A 16 -19.03 3.32 -3.92
N LEU A 17 -17.87 3.92 -4.20
CA LEU A 17 -16.80 4.08 -3.23
C LEU A 17 -17.16 5.12 -2.15
N GLU A 18 -17.80 6.23 -2.51
CA GLU A 18 -18.27 7.24 -1.55
C GLU A 18 -19.35 6.67 -0.62
N ARG A 19 -20.23 5.79 -1.10
CA ARG A 19 -21.22 5.06 -0.27
C ARG A 19 -20.55 4.16 0.78
N GLU A 20 -19.40 3.60 0.45
CA GLU A 20 -18.59 2.79 1.40
C GLU A 20 -17.72 3.68 2.33
N GLY A 21 -17.84 5.01 2.25
CA GLY A 21 -17.16 5.96 3.13
C GLY A 21 -15.74 6.35 2.68
N TYR A 22 -15.34 6.03 1.46
CA TYR A 22 -14.05 6.45 0.91
C TYR A 22 -14.11 7.87 0.38
N ALA A 23 -13.05 8.67 0.62
CA ALA A 23 -12.86 9.94 -0.05
C ALA A 23 -12.31 9.71 -1.47
N VAL A 24 -12.99 10.23 -2.48
CA VAL A 24 -12.66 10.01 -3.89
C VAL A 24 -12.16 11.29 -4.55
N LEU A 25 -11.08 11.16 -5.30
CA LEU A 25 -10.56 12.18 -6.22
C LEU A 25 -10.61 11.62 -7.64
N ARG A 26 -10.79 12.49 -8.63
CA ARG A 26 -10.86 12.14 -10.04
C ARG A 26 -9.76 12.82 -10.83
N ALA A 27 -9.23 12.09 -11.81
CA ALA A 27 -8.44 12.61 -12.92
C ALA A 27 -8.94 11.98 -14.23
N TYR A 28 -9.04 12.79 -15.26
CA TYR A 28 -9.60 12.38 -16.57
C TYR A 28 -8.53 12.14 -17.63
N SER A 29 -7.26 12.23 -17.24
CA SER A 29 -6.11 11.93 -18.10
C SER A 29 -4.87 11.58 -17.26
N GLY A 30 -3.89 10.92 -17.88
CA GLY A 30 -2.62 10.64 -17.22
C GLY A 30 -1.86 11.91 -16.81
N THR A 31 -1.94 12.97 -17.61
CA THR A 31 -1.29 14.26 -17.30
C THR A 31 -1.94 14.95 -16.10
N GLU A 32 -3.27 14.93 -16.01
CA GLU A 32 -3.99 15.46 -14.85
C GLU A 32 -3.66 14.69 -13.58
N ALA A 33 -3.61 13.35 -13.67
CA ALA A 33 -3.19 12.50 -12.58
C ALA A 33 -1.79 12.85 -12.07
N GLN A 34 -0.82 13.06 -12.97
CA GLN A 34 0.53 13.50 -12.60
C GLN A 34 0.53 14.85 -11.86
N MET A 35 -0.32 15.79 -12.28
CA MET A 35 -0.42 17.09 -11.59
C MET A 35 -1.01 16.95 -10.19
N LEU A 36 -2.07 16.16 -10.03
CA LEU A 36 -2.68 15.88 -8.73
C LEU A 36 -1.71 15.19 -7.77
N LEU A 37 -0.98 14.20 -8.24
CA LEU A 37 -0.04 13.39 -7.45
C LEU A 37 1.18 14.18 -6.93
N LYS A 38 1.45 15.39 -7.45
CA LYS A 38 2.46 16.29 -6.87
C LYS A 38 2.06 16.81 -5.49
N ASN A 39 0.75 16.95 -5.24
CA ASN A 39 0.22 17.57 -4.03
C ASN A 39 -0.59 16.62 -3.15
N VAL A 40 -0.99 15.47 -3.69
CA VAL A 40 -1.85 14.50 -3.00
C VAL A 40 -1.25 13.11 -3.10
N ARG A 41 -1.24 12.37 -1.99
CA ARG A 41 -0.83 10.97 -1.97
C ARG A 41 -2.04 10.09 -1.63
N PRO A 42 -2.72 9.51 -2.63
CA PRO A 42 -3.86 8.64 -2.39
C PRO A 42 -3.41 7.30 -1.78
N ASN A 43 -4.28 6.68 -1.00
CA ASN A 43 -4.03 5.36 -0.43
C ASN A 43 -4.19 4.22 -1.46
N LEU A 44 -4.91 4.48 -2.56
CA LEU A 44 -5.13 3.54 -3.65
C LEU A 44 -5.49 4.30 -4.93
N ILE A 45 -5.10 3.74 -6.07
CA ILE A 45 -5.43 4.26 -7.40
C ILE A 45 -6.23 3.19 -8.17
N LEU A 46 -7.37 3.59 -8.75
CA LEU A 46 -8.00 2.88 -9.86
C LEU A 46 -7.50 3.52 -11.15
N LEU A 47 -6.94 2.74 -12.06
CA LEU A 47 -6.27 3.23 -13.27
C LEU A 47 -6.83 2.57 -14.52
N ASP A 48 -7.43 3.36 -15.41
CA ASP A 48 -7.62 2.90 -16.78
C ASP A 48 -6.31 3.00 -17.58
N LEU A 49 -6.09 2.05 -18.47
CA LEU A 49 -4.95 2.04 -19.38
C LEU A 49 -5.17 2.91 -20.61
N MET A 50 -6.44 3.05 -21.03
CA MET A 50 -6.84 3.71 -22.27
C MET A 50 -7.07 5.21 -22.05
N LEU A 51 -6.08 5.91 -21.49
CA LEU A 51 -6.18 7.34 -21.22
C LEU A 51 -5.73 8.20 -22.40
N PRO A 52 -6.31 9.38 -22.61
CA PRO A 52 -5.84 10.32 -23.61
C PRO A 52 -4.49 10.93 -23.19
N GLY A 53 -3.61 11.11 -24.15
CA GLY A 53 -2.27 11.68 -23.96
C GLY A 53 -1.32 10.67 -23.32
N LEU A 54 -1.02 10.82 -22.05
CA LEU A 54 -0.19 9.87 -21.29
C LEU A 54 -1.03 8.64 -20.92
N SER A 55 -0.70 7.50 -21.51
CA SER A 55 -1.40 6.24 -21.26
C SER A 55 -1.23 5.73 -19.82
N GLY A 56 -2.18 4.90 -19.36
CA GLY A 56 -2.07 4.27 -18.05
C GLY A 56 -0.85 3.34 -17.94
N GLU A 57 -0.43 2.71 -19.03
CA GLU A 57 0.78 1.87 -19.06
C GLU A 57 2.07 2.69 -18.83
N GLU A 58 2.15 3.89 -19.40
CA GLU A 58 3.28 4.81 -19.20
C GLU A 58 3.24 5.48 -17.80
N LEU A 59 2.04 5.64 -17.24
CA LEU A 59 1.84 6.22 -15.91
C LEU A 59 2.16 5.22 -14.80
N LEU A 60 1.81 3.94 -14.96
CA LEU A 60 1.93 2.90 -13.93
C LEU A 60 3.32 2.82 -13.27
N PRO A 61 4.45 2.83 -14.00
CA PRO A 61 5.78 2.78 -13.38
C PRO A 61 6.11 3.99 -12.49
N GLN A 62 5.37 5.10 -12.66
CA GLN A 62 5.57 6.35 -11.91
C GLN A 62 4.78 6.36 -10.59
N LEU A 63 3.84 5.41 -10.41
CA LEU A 63 2.94 5.29 -9.25
C LEU A 63 3.51 4.43 -8.11
N ARG A 64 4.83 4.25 -8.06
CA ARG A 64 5.49 3.39 -7.08
C ARG A 64 5.15 3.78 -5.64
N GLY A 65 4.90 2.78 -4.80
CA GLY A 65 4.56 2.96 -3.39
C GLY A 65 3.10 3.33 -3.12
N ILE A 66 2.25 3.31 -4.16
CA ILE A 66 0.80 3.42 -4.04
C ILE A 66 0.20 2.18 -4.69
N PRO A 67 -0.69 1.43 -4.04
CA PRO A 67 -1.33 0.28 -4.66
C PRO A 67 -2.22 0.73 -5.83
N VAL A 68 -2.01 0.14 -7.00
CA VAL A 68 -2.76 0.43 -8.23
C VAL A 68 -3.58 -0.79 -8.61
N ILE A 69 -4.90 -0.62 -8.71
CA ILE A 69 -5.79 -1.57 -9.37
C ILE A 69 -6.03 -1.07 -10.79
N VAL A 70 -5.56 -1.83 -11.77
CA VAL A 70 -5.83 -1.52 -13.17
C VAL A 70 -7.25 -1.94 -13.52
N VAL A 71 -8.05 -1.02 -14.07
CA VAL A 71 -9.45 -1.26 -14.49
C VAL A 71 -9.53 -1.00 -15.99
N SER A 72 -9.52 -2.05 -16.82
CA SER A 72 -9.42 -1.87 -18.27
C SER A 72 -10.22 -2.90 -19.07
N ALA A 73 -10.60 -2.54 -20.29
CA ALA A 73 -11.25 -3.44 -21.23
C ALA A 73 -10.28 -4.47 -21.87
N LYS A 74 -8.96 -4.30 -21.72
CA LYS A 74 -7.96 -5.27 -22.20
C LYS A 74 -8.09 -6.56 -21.38
N ALA A 75 -8.49 -7.65 -22.04
CA ALA A 75 -8.78 -8.93 -21.39
C ALA A 75 -7.69 -10.00 -21.58
N ALA A 76 -6.69 -9.76 -22.43
CA ALA A 76 -5.67 -10.75 -22.75
C ALA A 76 -4.83 -11.10 -21.51
N VAL A 77 -4.60 -12.39 -21.29
CA VAL A 77 -3.87 -12.91 -20.11
C VAL A 77 -2.44 -12.35 -20.09
N GLN A 78 -1.80 -12.22 -21.25
CA GLN A 78 -0.43 -11.69 -21.37
C GLN A 78 -0.34 -10.23 -20.90
N ASP A 79 -1.35 -9.40 -21.23
CA ASP A 79 -1.40 -8.01 -20.78
C ASP A 79 -1.53 -7.93 -19.25
N LYS A 80 -2.40 -8.76 -18.66
CA LYS A 80 -2.57 -8.82 -17.19
C LYS A 80 -1.28 -9.22 -16.48
N VAL A 81 -0.59 -10.24 -16.97
CA VAL A 81 0.69 -10.70 -16.38
C VAL A 81 1.74 -9.58 -16.48
N SER A 82 1.87 -8.94 -17.63
CA SER A 82 2.82 -7.84 -17.84
C SER A 82 2.56 -6.66 -16.92
N LEU A 83 1.28 -6.31 -16.68
CA LEU A 83 0.89 -5.21 -15.81
C LEU A 83 1.14 -5.53 -14.32
N LEU A 84 0.86 -6.74 -13.89
CA LEU A 84 1.17 -7.18 -12.52
C LEU A 84 2.68 -7.19 -12.27
N LEU A 85 3.48 -7.70 -13.21
CA LEU A 85 4.95 -7.63 -13.16
C LEU A 85 5.46 -6.19 -13.26
N GLY A 86 4.73 -5.30 -13.94
CA GLY A 86 5.01 -3.87 -14.08
C GLY A 86 4.71 -3.02 -12.83
N GLY A 87 4.12 -3.64 -11.80
CA GLY A 87 3.87 -2.98 -10.51
C GLY A 87 2.40 -2.71 -10.18
N ALA A 88 1.45 -3.18 -11.01
CA ALA A 88 0.04 -3.16 -10.61
C ALA A 88 -0.19 -4.13 -9.45
N ALA A 89 -0.92 -3.66 -8.43
CA ALA A 89 -1.27 -4.51 -7.29
C ALA A 89 -2.40 -5.49 -7.64
N ASP A 90 -3.28 -5.12 -8.59
CA ASP A 90 -4.39 -5.96 -9.02
C ASP A 90 -4.88 -5.53 -10.42
N TYR A 91 -5.77 -6.35 -10.99
CA TYR A 91 -6.38 -6.11 -12.30
C TYR A 91 -7.87 -6.44 -12.27
N LEU A 92 -8.70 -5.55 -12.83
CA LEU A 92 -10.15 -5.71 -12.99
C LEU A 92 -10.54 -5.47 -14.46
N THR A 93 -11.26 -6.40 -15.06
CA THR A 93 -11.65 -6.29 -16.49
C THR A 93 -13.00 -5.59 -16.61
N LYS A 94 -13.12 -4.58 -17.48
CA LYS A 94 -14.39 -3.97 -17.87
C LYS A 94 -15.14 -4.89 -18.86
N PRO A 95 -16.47 -5.09 -18.73
CA PRO A 95 -17.31 -4.66 -17.62
C PRO A 95 -17.08 -5.48 -16.35
N PHE A 96 -17.22 -4.88 -15.18
CA PHE A 96 -16.98 -5.50 -13.88
C PHE A 96 -18.22 -5.48 -12.98
N ASP A 97 -18.24 -6.37 -12.00
CA ASP A 97 -19.24 -6.34 -10.92
C ASP A 97 -18.79 -5.34 -9.84
N ILE A 98 -19.74 -4.53 -9.34
CA ILE A 98 -19.47 -3.53 -8.29
C ILE A 98 -18.96 -4.21 -7.01
N LYS A 99 -19.48 -5.39 -6.66
CA LYS A 99 -19.04 -6.10 -5.46
C LYS A 99 -17.60 -6.60 -5.61
N GLU A 100 -17.21 -6.99 -6.84
CA GLU A 100 -15.82 -7.37 -7.13
C GLU A 100 -14.88 -6.17 -6.97
N LEU A 101 -15.23 -5.00 -7.53
CA LEU A 101 -14.47 -3.77 -7.37
C LEU A 101 -14.27 -3.43 -5.88
N LEU A 102 -15.37 -3.37 -5.11
CA LEU A 102 -15.33 -3.03 -3.68
C LEU A 102 -14.50 -4.04 -2.86
N ALA A 103 -14.63 -5.33 -3.14
CA ALA A 103 -13.85 -6.36 -2.47
C ALA A 103 -12.34 -6.20 -2.75
N ARG A 104 -11.94 -5.95 -4.01
CA ARG A 104 -10.53 -5.72 -4.38
C ARG A 104 -9.97 -4.46 -3.72
N VAL A 105 -10.72 -3.35 -3.75
CA VAL A 105 -10.34 -2.10 -3.08
C VAL A 105 -10.11 -2.33 -1.59
N ALA A 106 -11.05 -2.99 -0.90
CA ALA A 106 -10.92 -3.27 0.53
C ALA A 106 -9.70 -4.14 0.86
N VAL A 107 -9.41 -5.17 0.05
CA VAL A 107 -8.24 -6.04 0.23
C VAL A 107 -6.96 -5.24 0.06
N ARG A 108 -6.82 -4.46 -1.03
CA ARG A 108 -5.59 -3.70 -1.31
C ARG A 108 -5.35 -2.58 -0.31
N LEU A 109 -6.40 -1.88 0.14
CA LEU A 109 -6.27 -0.89 1.21
C LEU A 109 -5.84 -1.51 2.54
N ARG A 110 -6.37 -2.69 2.88
CA ARG A 110 -5.97 -3.40 4.10
C ARG A 110 -4.51 -3.87 4.03
N GLU A 111 -4.09 -4.44 2.91
CA GLU A 111 -2.71 -4.87 2.69
C GLU A 111 -1.75 -3.68 2.70
N HIS A 112 -2.16 -2.56 2.08
CA HIS A 112 -1.37 -1.34 2.09
C HIS A 112 -1.29 -0.69 3.48
N ALA A 113 -2.36 -0.71 4.26
CA ALA A 113 -2.34 -0.28 5.65
C ALA A 113 -1.50 -1.23 6.54
N ALA A 114 -1.44 -2.51 6.20
CA ALA A 114 -0.59 -3.51 6.85
C ALA A 114 0.86 -3.52 6.31
N SER A 115 1.09 -3.04 5.08
CA SER A 115 2.44 -2.83 4.55
C SER A 115 3.00 -1.54 5.13
N PRO A 116 4.18 -1.57 5.74
CA PRO A 116 4.84 -0.36 6.21
C PRO A 116 5.33 0.44 4.99
N VAL A 117 4.45 1.25 4.39
CA VAL A 117 4.90 2.35 3.52
C VAL A 117 5.69 3.28 4.42
N ALA A 118 6.99 3.46 4.08
CA ALA A 118 7.88 4.52 4.57
C ALA A 118 7.29 5.28 5.79
N ALA A 119 7.07 4.56 6.89
CA ALA A 119 6.48 5.17 8.06
C ALA A 119 7.64 5.47 9.02
N VAL A 120 7.79 6.72 9.32
CA VAL A 120 8.56 7.12 10.48
C VAL A 120 7.64 6.97 11.68
N TYR A 121 7.87 5.93 12.46
CA TYR A 121 7.17 5.75 13.73
C TYR A 121 7.86 6.55 14.82
N THR A 122 7.09 7.30 15.61
CA THR A 122 7.61 8.05 16.76
C THR A 122 6.80 7.70 18.01
N TYR A 123 7.50 7.34 19.08
CA TYR A 123 6.91 7.09 20.39
C TYR A 123 7.85 7.61 21.49
N GLY A 124 7.45 8.68 22.18
CA GLY A 124 8.34 9.40 23.07
C GLY A 124 9.56 9.95 22.32
N ASP A 125 10.75 9.64 22.78
CA ASP A 125 12.00 10.06 22.17
C ASP A 125 12.52 9.08 21.09
N ILE A 126 11.81 7.96 20.85
CA ILE A 126 12.19 6.94 19.89
C ILE A 126 11.59 7.28 18.52
N THR A 127 12.43 7.31 17.49
CA THR A 127 12.01 7.43 16.09
C THR A 127 12.58 6.25 15.30
N LEU A 128 11.73 5.58 14.53
CA LEU A 128 12.09 4.45 13.67
C LEU A 128 11.67 4.79 12.24
N ASP A 129 12.63 4.88 11.34
CA ASP A 129 12.42 5.05 9.90
C ASP A 129 12.48 3.68 9.22
N THR A 130 11.36 3.28 8.57
CA THR A 130 11.27 1.97 7.92
C THR A 130 11.92 1.92 6.55
N VAL A 131 12.32 3.07 5.97
CA VAL A 131 13.02 3.14 4.68
C VAL A 131 14.51 3.00 4.86
N SER A 132 15.08 3.85 5.74
CA SER A 132 16.51 3.80 6.06
C SER A 132 16.87 2.69 7.03
N HIS A 133 15.87 2.05 7.69
CA HIS A 133 16.03 1.11 8.82
C HIS A 133 16.78 1.75 10.00
N GLU A 134 16.78 3.07 10.08
CA GLU A 134 17.46 3.82 11.13
C GLU A 134 16.53 3.99 12.34
N VAL A 135 17.09 3.77 13.53
CA VAL A 135 16.42 4.01 14.80
C VAL A 135 17.19 5.08 15.55
N THR A 136 16.50 6.10 16.04
CA THR A 136 17.08 7.15 16.88
C THR A 136 16.35 7.25 18.20
N VAL A 137 17.08 7.59 19.25
CA VAL A 137 16.55 7.89 20.59
C VAL A 137 17.07 9.26 21.01
N GLY A 138 16.18 10.23 21.21
CA GLY A 138 16.54 11.60 21.49
C GLY A 138 17.41 12.23 20.38
N GLY A 139 17.24 11.80 19.13
CA GLY A 139 18.00 12.25 17.95
C GLY A 139 19.38 11.58 17.77
N GLN A 140 19.76 10.63 18.62
CA GLN A 140 20.99 9.84 18.47
C GLN A 140 20.69 8.48 17.83
N ALA A 141 21.44 8.10 16.81
CA ALA A 141 21.29 6.83 16.14
C ALA A 141 21.65 5.64 17.05
N VAL A 142 20.81 4.61 17.06
CA VAL A 142 20.99 3.38 17.82
C VAL A 142 21.03 2.20 16.87
N SER A 143 22.08 1.38 16.96
CA SER A 143 22.18 0.14 16.18
C SER A 143 21.42 -0.98 16.87
N LEU A 144 20.47 -1.57 16.14
CA LEU A 144 19.73 -2.75 16.55
C LEU A 144 20.07 -3.94 15.66
N THR A 145 20.00 -5.14 16.22
CA THR A 145 20.00 -6.37 15.43
C THR A 145 18.70 -6.47 14.61
N ARG A 146 18.66 -7.33 13.59
CA ARG A 146 17.45 -7.55 12.78
C ARG A 146 16.23 -7.92 13.64
N THR A 147 16.44 -8.80 14.62
CA THR A 147 15.37 -9.24 15.52
C THR A 147 14.87 -8.12 16.42
N GLU A 148 15.76 -7.33 17.01
CA GLU A 148 15.41 -6.17 17.84
C GLU A 148 14.66 -5.11 17.03
N TYR A 149 15.12 -4.84 15.82
CA TYR A 149 14.45 -3.93 14.91
C TYR A 149 13.03 -4.42 14.55
N ALA A 150 12.85 -5.71 14.21
CA ALA A 150 11.56 -6.29 13.87
C ALA A 150 10.58 -6.23 15.05
N ILE A 151 11.06 -6.53 16.26
CA ILE A 151 10.27 -6.42 17.49
C ILE A 151 9.85 -4.96 17.75
N LEU A 152 10.79 -4.02 17.69
CA LEU A 152 10.53 -2.60 17.94
C LEU A 152 9.52 -2.06 16.91
N LYS A 153 9.72 -2.35 15.64
CA LYS A 153 8.82 -1.96 14.55
C LYS A 153 7.39 -2.46 14.83
N LEU A 154 7.23 -3.73 15.20
CA LEU A 154 5.93 -4.32 15.48
C LEU A 154 5.24 -3.67 16.71
N LEU A 155 6.00 -3.38 17.76
CA LEU A 155 5.48 -2.69 18.95
C LEU A 155 5.06 -1.25 18.62
N MET A 156 5.85 -0.52 17.84
CA MET A 156 5.53 0.85 17.43
C MET A 156 4.36 0.93 16.44
N GLN A 157 4.08 -0.14 15.72
CA GLN A 157 2.88 -0.26 14.88
C GLN A 157 1.59 -0.52 15.67
N ASN A 158 1.71 -0.97 16.94
CA ASN A 158 0.57 -1.34 17.78
C ASN A 158 0.65 -0.64 19.15
N PRO A 159 0.65 0.71 19.19
CA PRO A 159 0.83 1.44 20.45
C PRO A 159 -0.32 1.16 21.42
N GLY A 160 0.01 0.87 22.68
CA GLY A 160 -0.95 0.58 23.73
C GLY A 160 -1.64 -0.78 23.66
N GLN A 161 -1.26 -1.65 22.70
CA GLN A 161 -1.80 -3.01 22.61
C GLN A 161 -0.88 -4.02 23.27
N VAL A 162 -1.48 -5.01 23.96
CA VAL A 162 -0.75 -6.17 24.47
C VAL A 162 -0.70 -7.23 23.37
N LEU A 163 0.48 -7.50 22.87
CA LEU A 163 0.70 -8.51 21.83
C LEU A 163 1.06 -9.85 22.48
N ALA A 164 0.32 -10.91 22.13
CA ALA A 164 0.67 -12.26 22.58
C ALA A 164 2.00 -12.70 21.93
N LYS A 165 2.80 -13.47 22.66
CA LYS A 165 4.12 -13.92 22.23
C LYS A 165 4.07 -14.74 20.92
N SER A 166 3.04 -15.56 20.73
CA SER A 166 2.82 -16.29 19.47
C SER A 166 2.62 -15.33 18.30
N VAL A 167 1.86 -14.25 18.49
CA VAL A 167 1.62 -13.23 17.45
C VAL A 167 2.91 -12.47 17.12
N LEU A 168 3.76 -12.20 18.13
CA LEU A 168 5.09 -11.62 17.88
C LEU A 168 5.94 -12.52 17.01
N LEU A 169 6.04 -13.81 17.37
CA LEU A 169 6.84 -14.79 16.62
C LEU A 169 6.37 -14.94 15.18
N ASP A 170 5.06 -15.10 14.97
CA ASP A 170 4.48 -15.28 13.63
C ASP A 170 4.77 -14.06 12.73
N ARG A 171 4.64 -12.85 13.28
CA ARG A 171 4.82 -11.63 12.50
C ARG A 171 6.27 -11.24 12.24
N ILE A 172 7.19 -11.53 13.17
CA ILE A 172 8.62 -11.25 12.95
C ILE A 172 9.31 -12.35 12.13
N ALA A 173 8.70 -13.53 11.98
CA ALA A 173 9.24 -14.63 11.17
C ALA A 173 9.44 -14.26 9.69
N GLU A 174 8.63 -13.33 9.16
CA GLU A 174 8.80 -12.79 7.80
C GLU A 174 10.13 -12.02 7.64
N ASP A 175 10.48 -11.21 8.66
CA ASP A 175 11.71 -10.39 8.66
C ASP A 175 12.93 -11.18 9.23
N THR A 176 12.69 -12.21 10.05
CA THR A 176 13.71 -12.99 10.76
C THR A 176 13.34 -14.48 10.83
N PRO A 177 13.49 -15.25 9.75
CA PRO A 177 13.07 -16.66 9.69
C PRO A 177 13.80 -17.57 10.70
N ASP A 178 14.97 -17.18 11.19
CA ASP A 178 15.76 -17.92 12.17
C ASP A 178 15.40 -17.59 13.64
N CYS A 179 14.43 -16.70 13.87
CA CYS A 179 14.03 -16.31 15.22
C CYS A 179 13.20 -17.41 15.89
N THR A 180 13.74 -17.99 16.96
CA THR A 180 13.05 -18.99 17.77
C THR A 180 12.43 -18.34 19.03
N GLU A 181 11.54 -19.09 19.69
CA GLU A 181 10.95 -18.65 20.97
C GLU A 181 11.99 -18.34 22.06
N ASN A 182 13.12 -19.06 22.05
CA ASN A 182 14.21 -18.81 22.99
C ASN A 182 14.99 -17.54 22.64
N SER A 183 15.20 -17.27 21.34
CA SER A 183 15.81 -15.99 20.89
C SER A 183 14.96 -14.80 21.31
N LEU A 184 13.63 -14.89 21.16
CA LEU A 184 12.73 -13.82 21.54
C LEU A 184 12.82 -13.49 23.04
N LYS A 185 12.93 -14.49 23.91
CA LYS A 185 13.11 -14.29 25.36
C LYS A 185 14.37 -13.49 25.69
N THR A 186 15.45 -13.72 24.96
CA THR A 186 16.74 -13.06 25.18
C THR A 186 16.70 -11.56 24.82
N HIS A 187 15.85 -11.20 23.82
CA HIS A 187 15.74 -9.82 23.35
C HIS A 187 14.68 -8.98 24.10
N ILE A 188 13.78 -9.61 24.89
CA ILE A 188 12.71 -8.92 25.63
C ILE A 188 12.95 -8.93 27.15
N SER A 189 13.98 -9.64 27.64
CA SER A 189 14.40 -9.61 29.03
C SER A 189 15.28 -8.41 29.29
#